data_b14b33a81d580b36847ddd8b976e17eb
#
_entry.id   b14b33a81d580b36847ddd8b976e17eb
#
_cell.length_a   1.000
_cell.length_b   1.000
_cell.length_c   1.000
_cell.angle_alpha   90.00
_cell.angle_beta   90.00
_cell.angle_gamma   90.00
#
_symmetry.space_group_name_H-M   'P 1'
#
loop_
_entity.id
_entity.type
_entity.pdbx_description
1 polymer ?
#
loop_
_entity_poly.entity_id
_entity_poly.type
_entity_poly.pdbx_seq_one_letter_code
_entity_poly.pdbx_strand_id
1 'polypeptide(L)'
;MKDAPPKSDLAFVSAKAGDAAFAADVDTAVRPSAPRDPVTYEYWWSQPDENWTFARFVVTLGGARVGYATAEHPRWEVQPDRYGNVGGNLLPTERTGARLDAIYAAMEERVVGDGAKILAAWANEDDRVRIETLIRRGYKEDRRSRRWELDLVANREKLLGMRDESRARMGKEGVRILTLAADDDPQVIEKIWRLSEEAGDDVPTTEPRVPEEMAVYTRWVNAPEIHRDRFWIARIRDDVVGVSVLGYPPVRGVVNTEWTATGRSVRGCGVARALKCETVAQAIALGVDRVRTGNDAANDPILHINETMGYQQIPGGINYLRPV
;
A
#
# COMPACT_ATOMS: atom_id res chain seq x y z
N MET A 1 7.12 16.07 40.27
CA MET A 1 8.18 15.89 39.27
C MET A 1 7.80 14.67 38.47
N LYS A 2 7.47 14.82 37.18
CA LYS A 2 7.33 13.67 36.28
C LYS A 2 8.75 13.26 35.94
N ASP A 3 9.15 12.05 36.35
CA ASP A 3 10.42 11.48 35.94
C ASP A 3 10.55 11.54 34.43
N ALA A 4 11.63 12.12 33.91
CA ALA A 4 11.96 12.08 32.52
C ALA A 4 12.05 10.60 32.10
N PRO A 5 11.47 10.19 30.97
CA PRO A 5 11.60 8.81 30.54
C PRO A 5 13.07 8.44 30.42
N PRO A 6 13.46 7.21 30.77
CA PRO A 6 14.83 6.77 30.64
C PRO A 6 15.32 7.01 29.22
N LYS A 7 16.50 7.60 29.05
CA LYS A 7 17.12 7.75 27.74
C LYS A 7 17.15 6.38 27.08
N SER A 8 16.56 6.28 25.91
CA SER A 8 16.57 5.06 25.12
C SER A 8 18.02 4.63 24.84
N ASP A 9 18.27 3.34 24.96
CA ASP A 9 19.54 2.69 24.60
C ASP A 9 19.69 2.50 23.08
N LEU A 10 18.67 2.96 22.29
CA LEU A 10 18.66 2.90 20.85
C LEU A 10 19.45 4.06 20.23
N ALA A 11 20.20 3.74 19.18
CA ALA A 11 20.82 4.74 18.31
C ALA A 11 20.22 4.66 16.88
N PHE A 12 20.13 5.83 16.23
CA PHE A 12 19.53 6.00 14.90
C PHE A 12 20.63 6.39 13.91
N VAL A 13 20.92 5.49 12.98
CA VAL A 13 21.94 5.68 11.94
C VAL A 13 21.22 5.91 10.61
N SER A 14 21.54 6.99 9.90
CA SER A 14 20.93 7.27 8.59
C SER A 14 21.06 6.07 7.66
N ALA A 15 19.94 5.60 7.16
CA ALA A 15 19.88 4.43 6.26
C ALA A 15 20.24 4.80 4.82
N LYS A 16 20.80 3.85 4.09
CA LYS A 16 21.04 3.90 2.64
C LYS A 16 20.04 2.99 1.93
N ALA A 17 19.94 3.10 0.62
CA ALA A 17 19.04 2.24 -0.17
C ALA A 17 19.28 0.73 0.11
N GLY A 18 20.53 0.28 0.20
CA GLY A 18 20.86 -1.11 0.51
C GLY A 18 20.45 -1.59 1.92
N ASP A 19 20.04 -0.69 2.83
CA ASP A 19 19.50 -1.07 4.14
C ASP A 19 17.99 -1.43 4.05
N ALA A 20 17.35 -1.19 2.94
CA ALA A 20 15.94 -1.50 2.71
C ALA A 20 15.64 -3.00 2.83
N ALA A 21 16.55 -3.85 2.36
CA ALA A 21 16.43 -5.31 2.51
C ALA A 21 16.35 -5.72 3.99
N PHE A 22 17.16 -5.10 4.85
CA PHE A 22 17.08 -5.32 6.30
C PHE A 22 15.74 -4.85 6.89
N ALA A 23 15.20 -3.71 6.45
CA ALA A 23 13.88 -3.26 6.89
C ALA A 23 12.78 -4.26 6.47
N ALA A 24 12.85 -4.81 5.26
CA ALA A 24 11.97 -5.87 4.81
C ALA A 24 12.09 -7.16 5.64
N ASP A 25 13.31 -7.51 6.08
CA ASP A 25 13.55 -8.65 6.97
C ASP A 25 12.94 -8.43 8.35
N VAL A 26 13.09 -7.23 8.92
CA VAL A 26 12.48 -6.86 10.21
C VAL A 26 10.96 -6.97 10.14
N ASP A 27 10.32 -6.40 9.11
CA ASP A 27 8.87 -6.47 8.94
C ASP A 27 8.38 -7.91 8.72
N THR A 28 9.14 -8.72 7.98
CA THR A 28 8.87 -10.13 7.78
C THR A 28 8.95 -10.90 9.09
N ALA A 29 9.97 -10.64 9.91
CA ALA A 29 10.13 -11.29 11.21
C ALA A 29 8.99 -10.91 12.18
N VAL A 30 8.52 -9.67 12.16
CA VAL A 30 7.38 -9.22 12.97
C VAL A 30 6.07 -9.81 12.49
N ARG A 31 5.92 -9.98 11.16
CA ARG A 31 4.67 -10.50 10.55
C ARG A 31 4.96 -11.56 9.48
N PRO A 32 5.33 -12.78 9.87
CA PRO A 32 5.66 -13.86 8.92
C PRO A 32 4.52 -14.23 7.96
N SER A 33 3.26 -14.01 8.35
CA SER A 33 2.10 -14.23 7.49
C SER A 33 1.96 -13.24 6.33
N ALA A 34 2.72 -12.13 6.36
CA ALA A 34 2.74 -11.10 5.32
C ALA A 34 4.18 -10.65 5.06
N PRO A 35 5.03 -11.56 4.55
CA PRO A 35 6.44 -11.26 4.32
C PRO A 35 6.61 -10.11 3.33
N ARG A 36 7.65 -9.32 3.53
CA ARG A 36 7.99 -8.16 2.70
C ARG A 36 9.13 -8.51 1.75
N ASP A 37 8.97 -8.11 0.51
CA ASP A 37 9.97 -8.38 -0.53
C ASP A 37 11.15 -7.41 -0.42
N PRO A 38 12.41 -7.91 -0.31
CA PRO A 38 13.57 -7.05 -0.18
C PRO A 38 13.88 -6.26 -1.45
N VAL A 39 13.61 -6.81 -2.65
CA VAL A 39 13.87 -6.15 -3.93
C VAL A 39 12.88 -4.99 -4.14
N THR A 40 11.60 -5.21 -3.81
CA THR A 40 10.58 -4.16 -3.83
C THR A 40 10.92 -3.02 -2.85
N TYR A 41 11.36 -3.36 -1.62
CA TYR A 41 11.78 -2.35 -0.65
C TYR A 41 12.99 -1.56 -1.12
N GLU A 42 14.02 -2.23 -1.67
CA GLU A 42 15.21 -1.57 -2.19
C GLU A 42 14.88 -0.66 -3.38
N TYR A 43 14.00 -1.12 -4.29
CA TYR A 43 13.51 -0.31 -5.39
C TYR A 43 12.89 1.00 -4.86
N TRP A 44 11.89 0.92 -3.98
CA TRP A 44 11.20 2.10 -3.48
C TRP A 44 12.07 3.02 -2.61
N TRP A 45 13.01 2.45 -1.86
CA TRP A 45 13.94 3.29 -1.08
C TRP A 45 14.95 4.02 -1.95
N SER A 46 15.23 3.54 -3.15
CA SER A 46 16.15 4.17 -4.10
C SER A 46 15.50 5.21 -5.01
N GLN A 47 14.14 5.25 -5.11
CA GLN A 47 13.45 6.17 -5.98
C GLN A 47 13.35 7.57 -5.37
N PRO A 48 13.76 8.62 -6.10
CA PRO A 48 13.51 9.98 -5.68
C PRO A 48 12.02 10.32 -5.85
N ASP A 49 11.50 11.14 -4.96
CA ASP A 49 10.21 11.79 -5.13
C ASP A 49 10.36 13.27 -4.75
N GLU A 50 10.17 14.15 -5.73
CA GLU A 50 10.39 15.60 -5.54
C GLU A 50 9.32 16.24 -4.63
N ASN A 51 8.17 15.58 -4.48
CA ASN A 51 7.08 16.05 -3.63
C ASN A 51 7.16 15.51 -2.21
N TRP A 52 8.12 14.62 -1.92
CA TRP A 52 8.25 14.00 -0.60
C TRP A 52 9.63 14.16 0.01
N THR A 53 9.65 14.30 1.34
CA THR A 53 10.86 14.23 2.17
C THR A 53 10.85 12.93 2.94
N PHE A 54 11.94 12.16 2.84
CA PHE A 54 12.13 10.89 3.54
C PHE A 54 13.35 10.96 4.45
N ALA A 55 13.17 10.64 5.72
CA ALA A 55 14.24 10.38 6.65
C ALA A 55 14.12 8.93 7.15
N ARG A 56 15.10 8.09 6.80
CA ARG A 56 15.11 6.66 7.10
C ARG A 56 16.34 6.32 7.91
N PHE A 57 16.17 5.46 8.92
CA PHE A 57 17.22 5.11 9.85
C PHE A 57 17.26 3.61 10.10
N VAL A 58 18.48 3.07 10.18
CA VAL A 58 18.72 1.79 10.84
C VAL A 58 18.77 2.05 12.35
N VAL A 59 18.00 1.31 13.11
CA VAL A 59 17.99 1.37 14.58
C VAL A 59 18.96 0.34 15.11
N THR A 60 19.86 0.78 16.00
CA THR A 60 20.87 -0.10 16.62
C THR A 60 20.76 -0.08 18.14
N LEU A 61 21.15 -1.21 18.75
CA LEU A 61 21.24 -1.42 20.19
C LEU A 61 22.61 -2.00 20.51
N GLY A 62 23.44 -1.29 21.28
CA GLY A 62 24.81 -1.72 21.56
C GLY A 62 25.65 -1.95 20.28
N GLY A 63 25.36 -1.25 19.20
CA GLY A 63 26.01 -1.40 17.89
C GLY A 63 25.41 -2.48 16.97
N ALA A 64 24.56 -3.37 17.48
CA ALA A 64 23.85 -4.37 16.68
C ALA A 64 22.63 -3.76 15.99
N ARG A 65 22.37 -4.11 14.73
CA ARG A 65 21.18 -3.69 13.98
C ARG A 65 19.96 -4.43 14.53
N VAL A 66 18.98 -3.70 15.05
CA VAL A 66 17.78 -4.29 15.69
C VAL A 66 16.46 -3.85 15.06
N GLY A 67 16.48 -2.89 14.14
CA GLY A 67 15.28 -2.40 13.51
C GLY A 67 15.53 -1.25 12.55
N TYR A 68 14.45 -0.61 12.16
CA TYR A 68 14.46 0.60 11.33
C TYR A 68 13.42 1.61 11.83
N ALA A 69 13.59 2.87 11.45
CA ALA A 69 12.64 3.93 11.72
C ALA A 69 12.51 4.84 10.49
N THR A 70 11.31 5.40 10.31
CA THR A 70 11.00 6.31 9.21
C THR A 70 10.26 7.53 9.69
N ALA A 71 10.63 8.68 9.13
CA ALA A 71 9.93 9.94 9.26
C ALA A 71 9.79 10.53 7.86
N GLU A 72 8.58 10.79 7.41
CA GLU A 72 8.33 11.23 6.04
C GLU A 72 7.15 12.19 5.97
N HIS A 73 7.18 13.08 5.00
CA HIS A 73 6.10 14.02 4.77
C HIS A 73 6.13 14.55 3.34
N PRO A 74 4.99 14.94 2.76
CA PRO A 74 4.97 15.71 1.53
C PRO A 74 5.60 17.09 1.74
N ARG A 75 6.04 17.70 0.67
CA ARG A 75 6.40 19.14 0.70
C ARG A 75 5.18 19.95 1.13
N TRP A 76 5.40 20.93 2.00
CA TRP A 76 4.28 21.70 2.59
C TRP A 76 3.52 22.57 1.58
N GLU A 77 4.12 22.82 0.41
CA GLU A 77 3.46 23.50 -0.71
C GLU A 77 2.35 22.65 -1.34
N VAL A 78 2.52 21.32 -1.35
CA VAL A 78 1.52 20.39 -1.90
C VAL A 78 0.58 19.84 -0.85
N GLN A 79 0.92 19.93 0.45
CA GLN A 79 0.06 19.54 1.57
C GLN A 79 0.11 20.59 2.70
N PRO A 80 -0.65 21.70 2.58
CA PRO A 80 -0.62 22.82 3.54
C PRO A 80 -1.03 22.45 4.98
N ASP A 81 -1.78 21.37 5.18
CA ASP A 81 -2.19 20.87 6.50
C ASP A 81 -1.05 20.25 7.29
N ARG A 82 0.06 19.93 6.61
CA ARG A 82 1.34 19.49 7.20
C ARG A 82 1.25 18.22 8.01
N TYR A 83 0.81 17.14 7.38
CA TYR A 83 0.85 15.79 7.95
C TYR A 83 2.26 15.22 7.89
N GLY A 84 2.80 14.79 9.03
CA GLY A 84 4.08 14.10 9.12
C GLY A 84 3.87 12.65 9.51
N ASN A 85 4.30 11.72 8.67
CA ASN A 85 4.19 10.28 8.87
C ASN A 85 5.38 9.76 9.65
N VAL A 86 5.10 8.98 10.69
CA VAL A 86 6.13 8.40 11.55
C VAL A 86 5.92 6.90 11.73
N GLY A 87 7.01 6.16 11.68
CA GLY A 87 6.95 4.71 11.78
C GLY A 87 8.29 4.05 12.07
N GLY A 88 8.27 2.75 12.04
CA GLY A 88 9.45 1.91 12.24
C GLY A 88 9.09 0.60 12.91
N ASN A 89 10.04 -0.30 12.97
CA ASN A 89 9.86 -1.59 13.59
C ASN A 89 11.19 -2.12 14.17
N LEU A 90 11.05 -3.07 15.08
CA LEU A 90 12.18 -3.76 15.70
C LEU A 90 12.04 -5.26 15.48
N LEU A 91 13.14 -5.99 15.44
CA LEU A 91 13.13 -7.44 15.50
C LEU A 91 12.30 -7.93 16.70
N PRO A 92 11.57 -9.04 16.60
CA PRO A 92 10.64 -9.50 17.64
C PRO A 92 11.26 -9.59 19.03
N THR A 93 12.52 -10.00 19.15
CA THR A 93 13.26 -10.10 20.43
C THR A 93 13.48 -8.74 21.11
N GLU A 94 13.53 -7.67 20.32
CA GLU A 94 13.81 -6.31 20.80
C GLU A 94 12.55 -5.43 20.85
N ARG A 95 11.43 -5.95 20.36
CA ARG A 95 10.20 -5.22 20.14
C ARG A 95 9.35 -5.08 21.40
N THR A 96 9.73 -4.14 22.27
CA THR A 96 9.00 -3.77 23.48
C THR A 96 8.25 -2.45 23.30
N GLY A 97 7.20 -2.22 24.11
CA GLY A 97 6.48 -0.94 24.11
C GLY A 97 7.36 0.27 24.42
N ALA A 98 8.34 0.12 25.31
CA ALA A 98 9.28 1.20 25.65
C ALA A 98 10.21 1.56 24.48
N ARG A 99 10.71 0.56 23.75
CA ARG A 99 11.58 0.80 22.58
C ARG A 99 10.80 1.31 21.38
N LEU A 100 9.57 0.83 21.14
CA LEU A 100 8.71 1.43 20.13
C LEU A 100 8.38 2.89 20.48
N ASP A 101 8.12 3.19 21.75
CA ASP A 101 7.91 4.56 22.22
C ASP A 101 9.09 5.46 21.89
N ALA A 102 10.32 4.97 22.10
CA ALA A 102 11.54 5.71 21.76
C ALA A 102 11.70 5.95 20.25
N ILE A 103 11.33 4.97 19.41
CA ILE A 103 11.30 5.17 17.94
C ILE A 103 10.32 6.28 17.57
N TYR A 104 9.08 6.20 18.05
CA TYR A 104 8.09 7.23 17.79
C TYR A 104 8.54 8.60 18.28
N ALA A 105 9.10 8.70 19.51
CA ALA A 105 9.61 9.96 20.04
C ALA A 105 10.63 10.62 19.11
N ALA A 106 11.62 9.85 18.64
CA ALA A 106 12.67 10.36 17.76
C ALA A 106 12.13 10.77 16.38
N MET A 107 11.20 10.00 15.82
CA MET A 107 10.62 10.30 14.49
C MET A 107 9.65 11.48 14.55
N GLU A 108 8.88 11.61 15.64
CA GLU A 108 8.01 12.77 15.89
C GLU A 108 8.82 14.05 16.02
N GLU A 109 9.91 14.03 16.82
CA GLU A 109 10.82 15.17 16.96
C GLU A 109 11.33 15.62 15.59
N ARG A 110 11.66 14.66 14.72
CA ARG A 110 12.16 14.94 13.37
C ARG A 110 11.12 15.65 12.52
N VAL A 111 9.92 15.09 12.31
CA VAL A 111 8.92 15.69 11.43
C VAL A 111 8.35 16.99 12.00
N VAL A 112 8.27 17.11 13.34
CA VAL A 112 7.88 18.38 13.99
C VAL A 112 8.95 19.45 13.76
N GLY A 113 10.23 19.08 13.85
CA GLY A 113 11.35 19.95 13.51
C GLY A 113 11.32 20.44 12.05
N ASP A 114 10.84 19.59 11.14
CA ASP A 114 10.64 19.93 9.72
C ASP A 114 9.34 20.75 9.50
N GLY A 115 8.48 20.92 10.53
CA GLY A 115 7.30 21.79 10.53
C GLY A 115 5.96 21.09 10.41
N ALA A 116 5.87 19.77 10.69
CA ALA A 116 4.61 19.06 10.77
C ALA A 116 3.69 19.63 11.84
N LYS A 117 2.38 19.68 11.57
CA LYS A 117 1.34 20.11 12.51
C LYS A 117 0.45 18.96 12.98
N ILE A 118 0.39 17.90 12.19
CA ILE A 118 -0.38 16.70 12.48
C ILE A 118 0.56 15.51 12.27
N LEU A 119 0.65 14.66 13.26
CA LEU A 119 1.41 13.42 13.19
C LEU A 119 0.47 12.29 12.77
N ALA A 120 0.89 11.51 11.79
CA ALA A 120 0.18 10.34 11.31
C ALA A 120 1.01 9.07 11.57
N ALA A 121 0.35 8.01 12.00
CA ALA A 121 0.95 6.71 12.20
C ALA A 121 -0.03 5.60 11.84
N TRP A 122 0.51 4.43 11.49
CA TRP A 122 -0.30 3.30 11.09
C TRP A 122 0.03 2.05 11.92
N ALA A 123 -1.01 1.25 12.23
CA ALA A 123 -0.88 -0.03 12.92
C ALA A 123 -1.75 -1.10 12.27
N ASN A 124 -1.29 -2.37 12.29
CA ASN A 124 -2.19 -3.50 12.06
C ASN A 124 -3.13 -3.66 13.26
N GLU A 125 -4.38 -4.07 13.03
CA GLU A 125 -5.38 -4.29 14.09
C GLU A 125 -4.96 -5.35 15.11
N ASP A 126 -4.10 -6.28 14.72
CA ASP A 126 -3.55 -7.35 15.56
C ASP A 126 -2.22 -6.97 16.24
N ASP A 127 -1.68 -5.77 15.99
CA ASP A 127 -0.43 -5.27 16.59
C ASP A 127 -0.69 -4.52 17.91
N ARG A 128 -1.01 -5.25 18.96
CA ARG A 128 -1.35 -4.67 20.28
C ARG A 128 -0.26 -3.77 20.84
N VAL A 129 1.00 -4.18 20.73
CA VAL A 129 2.14 -3.42 21.30
C VAL A 129 2.24 -2.04 20.65
N ARG A 130 2.08 -1.96 19.32
CA ARG A 130 2.09 -0.69 18.59
C ARG A 130 0.87 0.16 18.94
N ILE A 131 -0.32 -0.42 18.93
CA ILE A 131 -1.58 0.27 19.26
C ILE A 131 -1.50 0.90 20.64
N GLU A 132 -1.11 0.12 21.66
CA GLU A 132 -0.96 0.64 23.02
C GLU A 132 0.09 1.74 23.11
N THR A 133 1.18 1.64 22.35
CA THR A 133 2.20 2.67 22.28
C THR A 133 1.65 3.97 21.69
N LEU A 134 0.94 3.89 20.56
CA LEU A 134 0.34 5.06 19.92
C LEU A 134 -0.70 5.74 20.84
N ILE A 135 -1.57 4.96 21.49
CA ILE A 135 -2.57 5.49 22.42
C ILE A 135 -1.89 6.22 23.60
N ARG A 136 -0.84 5.63 24.21
CA ARG A 136 -0.09 6.29 25.31
C ARG A 136 0.57 7.59 24.85
N ARG A 137 0.98 7.69 23.58
CA ARG A 137 1.54 8.90 22.98
C ARG A 137 0.47 9.94 22.57
N GLY A 138 -0.80 9.65 22.82
CA GLY A 138 -1.90 10.59 22.58
C GLY A 138 -2.47 10.54 21.16
N TYR A 139 -2.09 9.56 20.34
CA TYR A 139 -2.72 9.33 19.06
C TYR A 139 -4.15 8.84 19.22
N LYS A 140 -5.01 9.29 18.33
CA LYS A 140 -6.41 8.84 18.22
C LYS A 140 -6.63 8.14 16.89
N GLU A 141 -7.45 7.13 16.92
CA GLU A 141 -7.91 6.46 15.71
C GLU A 141 -8.64 7.45 14.81
N ASP A 142 -8.31 7.44 13.52
CA ASP A 142 -8.96 8.24 12.48
C ASP A 142 -9.76 7.35 11.52
N ARG A 143 -9.10 6.43 10.85
CA ARG A 143 -9.72 5.57 9.85
C ARG A 143 -9.24 4.12 9.95
N ARG A 144 -10.09 3.21 9.46
CA ARG A 144 -9.76 1.79 9.31
C ARG A 144 -9.74 1.37 7.86
N SER A 145 -8.78 0.52 7.52
CA SER A 145 -8.78 -0.23 6.27
C SER A 145 -9.14 -1.68 6.55
N ARG A 146 -10.00 -2.25 5.71
CA ARG A 146 -10.28 -3.69 5.69
C ARG A 146 -9.27 -4.37 4.79
N ARG A 147 -8.77 -5.51 5.25
CA ARG A 147 -7.93 -6.39 4.45
C ARG A 147 -8.65 -7.70 4.19
N TRP A 148 -8.38 -8.26 3.04
CA TRP A 148 -9.06 -9.44 2.54
C TRP A 148 -8.06 -10.40 1.93
N GLU A 149 -8.34 -11.69 2.04
CA GLU A 149 -7.60 -12.76 1.38
C GLU A 149 -8.57 -13.62 0.58
N LEU A 150 -8.21 -13.94 -0.65
CA LEU A 150 -8.94 -14.82 -1.55
C LEU A 150 -8.13 -16.09 -1.77
N ASP A 151 -8.67 -17.21 -1.38
CA ASP A 151 -8.13 -18.54 -1.69
C ASP A 151 -8.49 -18.90 -3.13
N LEU A 152 -7.47 -18.92 -3.99
CA LEU A 152 -7.63 -19.18 -5.43
C LEU A 152 -7.81 -20.66 -5.73
N VAL A 153 -7.33 -21.54 -4.86
CA VAL A 153 -7.48 -22.99 -5.01
C VAL A 153 -8.92 -23.39 -4.71
N ALA A 154 -9.43 -22.98 -3.54
CA ALA A 154 -10.79 -23.31 -3.10
C ALA A 154 -11.88 -22.67 -3.96
N ASN A 155 -11.64 -21.48 -4.53
CA ASN A 155 -12.62 -20.75 -5.32
C ASN A 155 -12.39 -20.84 -6.84
N ARG A 156 -11.48 -21.69 -7.31
CA ARG A 156 -11.01 -21.74 -8.71
C ARG A 156 -12.13 -21.74 -9.74
N GLU A 157 -13.05 -22.71 -9.65
CA GLU A 157 -14.13 -22.87 -10.64
C GLU A 157 -15.07 -21.68 -10.65
N LYS A 158 -15.46 -21.19 -9.47
CA LYS A 158 -16.30 -19.99 -9.33
C LYS A 158 -15.64 -18.77 -9.99
N LEU A 159 -14.36 -18.53 -9.71
CA LEU A 159 -13.64 -17.36 -10.20
C LEU A 159 -13.46 -17.39 -11.72
N LEU A 160 -13.16 -18.56 -12.30
CA LEU A 160 -13.06 -18.72 -13.74
C LEU A 160 -14.42 -18.53 -14.41
N GLY A 161 -15.50 -19.06 -13.84
CA GLY A 161 -16.86 -18.81 -14.32
C GLY A 161 -17.23 -17.33 -14.29
N MET A 162 -16.93 -16.63 -13.18
CA MET A 162 -17.15 -15.19 -13.06
C MET A 162 -16.35 -14.38 -14.10
N ARG A 163 -15.11 -14.81 -14.41
CA ARG A 163 -14.30 -14.21 -15.47
C ARG A 163 -14.99 -14.35 -16.83
N ASP A 164 -15.43 -15.55 -17.20
CA ASP A 164 -16.04 -15.82 -18.49
C ASP A 164 -17.35 -15.05 -18.68
N GLU A 165 -18.21 -15.04 -17.65
CA GLU A 165 -19.45 -14.24 -17.66
C GLU A 165 -19.18 -12.74 -17.80
N SER A 166 -18.23 -12.22 -17.00
CA SER A 166 -17.88 -10.79 -17.02
C SER A 166 -17.29 -10.40 -18.37
N ARG A 167 -16.40 -11.20 -18.95
CA ARG A 167 -15.80 -10.97 -20.26
C ARG A 167 -16.86 -10.96 -21.37
N ALA A 168 -17.78 -11.92 -21.37
CA ALA A 168 -18.87 -12.00 -22.33
C ALA A 168 -19.79 -10.76 -22.25
N ARG A 169 -20.09 -10.30 -21.03
CA ARG A 169 -20.87 -9.08 -20.80
C ARG A 169 -20.14 -7.85 -21.33
N MET A 170 -18.86 -7.66 -20.98
CA MET A 170 -18.06 -6.52 -21.41
C MET A 170 -17.95 -6.46 -22.94
N GLY A 171 -17.79 -7.61 -23.61
CA GLY A 171 -17.77 -7.66 -25.07
C GLY A 171 -19.08 -7.17 -25.71
N LYS A 172 -20.25 -7.51 -25.12
CA LYS A 172 -21.56 -7.01 -25.58
C LYS A 172 -21.74 -5.52 -25.40
N GLU A 173 -21.13 -4.96 -24.36
CA GLU A 173 -21.16 -3.52 -24.03
C GLU A 173 -20.07 -2.73 -24.78
N GLY A 174 -19.29 -3.37 -25.67
CA GLY A 174 -18.23 -2.73 -26.45
C GLY A 174 -16.98 -2.39 -25.63
N VAL A 175 -16.82 -2.99 -24.45
CA VAL A 175 -15.63 -2.84 -23.61
C VAL A 175 -14.61 -3.91 -23.98
N ARG A 176 -13.44 -3.50 -24.45
CA ARG A 176 -12.31 -4.38 -24.75
C ARG A 176 -11.41 -4.50 -23.52
N ILE A 177 -11.17 -5.72 -23.07
CA ILE A 177 -10.27 -6.01 -21.94
C ILE A 177 -9.01 -6.70 -22.47
N LEU A 178 -7.84 -6.14 -22.11
CA LEU A 178 -6.54 -6.63 -22.56
C LEU A 178 -5.47 -6.32 -21.51
N THR A 179 -4.28 -6.89 -21.66
CA THR A 179 -3.14 -6.52 -20.83
C THR A 179 -2.43 -5.27 -21.37
N LEU A 180 -1.73 -4.56 -20.52
CA LEU A 180 -0.91 -3.41 -20.91
C LEU A 180 0.16 -3.79 -21.96
N ALA A 181 0.68 -5.01 -21.89
CA ALA A 181 1.65 -5.52 -22.89
C ALA A 181 1.03 -5.76 -24.27
N ALA A 182 -0.29 -5.97 -24.35
CA ALA A 182 -1.02 -6.19 -25.59
C ALA A 182 -1.62 -4.89 -26.17
N ASP A 183 -1.40 -3.76 -25.51
CA ASP A 183 -1.86 -2.45 -25.95
C ASP A 183 -0.73 -1.75 -26.73
N ASP A 184 -1.01 -1.33 -27.94
CA ASP A 184 -0.07 -0.67 -28.86
C ASP A 184 -0.15 0.87 -28.84
N ASP A 185 -1.01 1.44 -27.99
CA ASP A 185 -1.15 2.88 -27.84
C ASP A 185 0.09 3.47 -27.12
N PRO A 186 0.89 4.31 -27.77
CA PRO A 186 2.06 4.92 -27.15
C PRO A 186 1.71 5.84 -25.98
N GLN A 187 0.46 6.31 -25.88
CA GLN A 187 -0.02 7.17 -24.79
C GLN A 187 -0.74 6.39 -23.69
N VAL A 188 -0.72 5.06 -23.70
CA VAL A 188 -1.47 4.23 -22.76
C VAL A 188 -1.13 4.53 -21.30
N ILE A 189 0.14 4.74 -20.97
CA ILE A 189 0.56 5.07 -19.59
C ILE A 189 -0.02 6.40 -19.13
N GLU A 190 0.01 7.43 -19.99
CA GLU A 190 -0.58 8.72 -19.67
C GLU A 190 -2.11 8.61 -19.47
N LYS A 191 -2.81 7.84 -20.29
CA LYS A 191 -4.25 7.61 -20.15
C LYS A 191 -4.60 6.88 -18.87
N ILE A 192 -3.80 5.87 -18.49
CA ILE A 192 -3.97 5.14 -17.22
C ILE A 192 -3.68 6.06 -16.03
N TRP A 193 -2.63 6.86 -16.09
CA TRP A 193 -2.31 7.82 -15.04
C TRP A 193 -3.46 8.81 -14.81
N ARG A 194 -4.01 9.43 -15.88
CA ARG A 194 -5.15 10.34 -15.76
C ARG A 194 -6.38 9.68 -15.16
N LEU A 195 -6.66 8.42 -15.56
CA LEU A 195 -7.74 7.62 -14.98
C LEU A 195 -7.49 7.37 -13.49
N SER A 196 -6.25 7.06 -13.11
CA SER A 196 -5.88 6.78 -11.72
C SER A 196 -5.95 8.04 -10.85
N GLU A 197 -5.58 9.22 -11.40
CA GLU A 197 -5.76 10.50 -10.73
C GLU A 197 -7.25 10.80 -10.48
N GLU A 198 -8.10 10.68 -11.51
CA GLU A 198 -9.56 10.84 -11.36
C GLU A 198 -10.15 9.90 -10.30
N ALA A 199 -9.73 8.64 -10.32
CA ALA A 199 -10.24 7.66 -9.37
C ALA A 199 -9.68 7.85 -7.96
N GLY A 200 -8.43 8.31 -7.84
CA GLY A 200 -7.77 8.61 -6.58
C GLY A 200 -8.47 9.71 -5.77
N ASP A 201 -9.02 10.71 -6.46
CA ASP A 201 -9.78 11.80 -5.81
C ASP A 201 -11.06 11.32 -5.10
N ASP A 202 -11.57 10.15 -5.49
CA ASP A 202 -12.79 9.58 -4.91
C ASP A 202 -12.49 8.53 -3.82
N VAL A 203 -11.21 8.23 -3.56
CA VAL A 203 -10.81 7.29 -2.49
C VAL A 203 -10.80 8.01 -1.15
N PRO A 204 -11.55 7.51 -0.15
CA PRO A 204 -11.46 8.07 1.20
C PRO A 204 -10.05 7.92 1.77
N THR A 205 -9.48 9.02 2.29
CA THR A 205 -8.12 9.05 2.84
C THR A 205 -8.08 9.69 4.23
N THR A 206 -7.07 9.36 5.03
CA THR A 206 -6.78 10.01 6.32
C THR A 206 -6.19 11.40 6.10
N GLU A 207 -5.26 11.49 5.18
CA GLU A 207 -4.58 12.73 4.80
C GLU A 207 -5.12 13.22 3.45
N PRO A 208 -5.16 14.54 3.21
CA PRO A 208 -5.46 15.05 1.89
C PRO A 208 -4.54 14.44 0.84
N ARG A 209 -5.12 13.98 -0.24
CA ARG A 209 -4.35 13.34 -1.31
C ARG A 209 -3.38 14.35 -1.95
N VAL A 210 -2.14 13.95 -2.11
CA VAL A 210 -1.17 14.64 -2.94
C VAL A 210 -1.29 14.08 -4.36
N PRO A 211 -1.54 14.91 -5.38
CA PRO A 211 -1.57 14.44 -6.76
C PRO A 211 -0.24 13.76 -7.15
N GLU A 212 -0.33 12.64 -7.84
CA GLU A 212 0.84 11.88 -8.24
C GLU A 212 1.34 12.37 -9.61
N GLU A 213 2.60 12.72 -9.69
CA GLU A 213 3.21 13.09 -10.97
C GLU A 213 3.31 11.89 -11.91
N MET A 214 3.14 12.13 -13.20
CA MET A 214 3.25 11.07 -14.22
C MET A 214 4.59 10.32 -14.16
N ALA A 215 5.67 11.01 -13.77
CA ALA A 215 6.98 10.38 -13.60
C ALA A 215 7.00 9.36 -12.46
N VAL A 216 6.33 9.66 -11.33
CA VAL A 216 6.17 8.76 -10.19
C VAL A 216 5.31 7.55 -10.59
N TYR A 217 4.17 7.81 -11.25
CA TYR A 217 3.30 6.76 -11.76
C TYR A 217 4.03 5.83 -12.76
N THR A 218 4.85 6.40 -13.66
CA THR A 218 5.65 5.62 -14.60
C THR A 218 6.67 4.73 -13.89
N ARG A 219 7.28 5.20 -12.80
CA ARG A 219 8.16 4.38 -11.96
C ARG A 219 7.38 3.22 -11.33
N TRP A 220 6.17 3.48 -10.80
CA TRP A 220 5.32 2.42 -10.26
C TRP A 220 4.97 1.36 -11.30
N VAL A 221 4.58 1.74 -12.52
CA VAL A 221 4.31 0.78 -13.61
C VAL A 221 5.53 -0.07 -13.97
N ASN A 222 6.74 0.40 -13.67
CA ASN A 222 7.99 -0.32 -13.91
C ASN A 222 8.61 -0.91 -12.63
N ALA A 223 7.88 -0.90 -11.50
CA ALA A 223 8.34 -1.50 -10.26
C ALA A 223 8.53 -3.03 -10.39
N PRO A 224 9.47 -3.64 -9.63
CA PRO A 224 9.83 -5.05 -9.78
C PRO A 224 8.67 -6.03 -9.63
N GLU A 225 7.66 -5.69 -8.84
CA GLU A 225 6.44 -6.48 -8.61
C GLU A 225 5.37 -6.29 -9.67
N ILE A 226 5.51 -5.29 -10.57
CA ILE A 226 4.52 -4.96 -11.60
C ILE A 226 4.96 -5.51 -12.95
N HIS A 227 4.09 -6.26 -13.60
CA HIS A 227 4.34 -6.88 -14.90
C HIS A 227 3.33 -6.41 -15.93
N ARG A 228 3.78 -5.86 -17.05
CA ARG A 228 2.90 -5.32 -18.11
C ARG A 228 1.97 -6.38 -18.74
N ASP A 229 2.40 -7.63 -18.78
CA ASP A 229 1.60 -8.78 -19.26
C ASP A 229 0.57 -9.26 -18.23
N ARG A 230 0.59 -8.70 -17.00
CA ARG A 230 -0.33 -8.96 -15.89
C ARG A 230 -1.05 -7.72 -15.40
N PHE A 231 -0.85 -6.62 -16.06
CA PHE A 231 -1.49 -5.34 -15.83
C PHE A 231 -2.70 -5.24 -16.77
N TRP A 232 -3.91 -5.39 -16.25
CA TRP A 232 -5.12 -5.44 -17.04
C TRP A 232 -5.78 -4.08 -17.17
N ILE A 233 -6.20 -3.73 -18.39
CA ILE A 233 -6.90 -2.50 -18.72
C ILE A 233 -8.19 -2.79 -19.47
N ALA A 234 -9.15 -1.87 -19.33
CA ALA A 234 -10.39 -1.86 -20.10
C ALA A 234 -10.45 -0.62 -20.98
N ARG A 235 -10.82 -0.81 -22.24
CA ARG A 235 -10.97 0.27 -23.23
C ARG A 235 -12.38 0.33 -23.80
N ILE A 236 -12.83 1.56 -24.03
CA ILE A 236 -13.97 1.87 -24.91
C ILE A 236 -13.42 2.78 -26.00
N ARG A 237 -13.40 2.28 -27.25
CA ARG A 237 -12.73 2.95 -28.37
C ARG A 237 -11.26 3.24 -28.02
N ASP A 238 -10.86 4.51 -28.02
CA ASP A 238 -9.49 4.96 -27.75
C ASP A 238 -9.22 5.30 -26.28
N ASP A 239 -10.27 5.28 -25.44
CA ASP A 239 -10.14 5.65 -24.03
C ASP A 239 -9.86 4.45 -23.14
N VAL A 240 -8.94 4.60 -22.20
CA VAL A 240 -8.80 3.67 -21.07
C VAL A 240 -9.83 4.03 -20.03
N VAL A 241 -10.74 3.09 -19.73
CA VAL A 241 -11.87 3.32 -18.80
C VAL A 241 -11.77 2.52 -17.52
N GLY A 242 -10.76 1.66 -17.40
CA GLY A 242 -10.53 0.90 -16.19
C GLY A 242 -9.17 0.21 -16.17
N VAL A 243 -8.69 -0.08 -14.96
CA VAL A 243 -7.45 -0.81 -14.70
C VAL A 243 -7.60 -1.74 -13.50
N SER A 244 -6.89 -2.88 -13.52
CA SER A 244 -6.67 -3.71 -12.33
C SER A 244 -5.32 -4.39 -12.40
N VAL A 245 -4.57 -4.31 -11.29
CA VAL A 245 -3.18 -4.76 -11.23
C VAL A 245 -2.95 -5.57 -9.97
N LEU A 246 -2.30 -6.72 -10.13
CA LEU A 246 -1.71 -7.46 -9.03
C LEU A 246 -0.20 -7.25 -9.01
N GLY A 247 0.35 -7.02 -7.82
CA GLY A 247 1.79 -7.04 -7.59
C GLY A 247 2.26 -8.46 -7.27
N TYR A 248 3.30 -8.88 -7.96
CA TYR A 248 3.93 -10.20 -7.80
C TYR A 248 5.33 -10.03 -7.20
N PRO A 249 5.49 -10.19 -5.88
CA PRO A 249 6.78 -9.98 -5.22
C PRO A 249 7.88 -10.87 -5.84
N PRO A 250 9.04 -10.31 -6.24
CA PRO A 250 10.11 -11.06 -6.93
C PRO A 250 10.73 -12.20 -6.13
N VAL A 251 10.91 -12.04 -4.82
CA VAL A 251 11.65 -13.00 -3.97
C VAL A 251 10.72 -13.67 -2.96
N ARG A 252 9.93 -12.87 -2.23
CA ARG A 252 9.02 -13.36 -1.21
C ARG A 252 7.88 -12.38 -0.97
N GLY A 253 6.71 -12.87 -0.65
CA GLY A 253 5.56 -12.02 -0.38
C GLY A 253 4.25 -12.74 -0.65
N VAL A 254 3.18 -12.00 -0.56
CA VAL A 254 1.85 -12.44 -0.99
C VAL A 254 1.45 -11.56 -2.17
N VAL A 255 0.90 -12.16 -3.21
CA VAL A 255 0.36 -11.41 -4.35
C VAL A 255 -0.78 -10.51 -3.84
N ASN A 256 -0.66 -9.21 -4.10
CA ASN A 256 -1.65 -8.23 -3.66
C ASN A 256 -2.28 -7.51 -4.85
N THR A 257 -3.55 -7.08 -4.68
CA THR A 257 -4.11 -6.06 -5.57
C THR A 257 -3.44 -4.73 -5.23
N GLU A 258 -2.65 -4.22 -6.16
CA GLU A 258 -1.99 -2.92 -6.01
C GLU A 258 -2.93 -1.77 -6.37
N TRP A 259 -3.70 -1.95 -7.44
CA TRP A 259 -4.67 -0.95 -7.86
C TRP A 259 -5.83 -1.56 -8.61
N THR A 260 -7.03 -1.01 -8.42
CA THR A 260 -8.22 -1.25 -9.26
C THR A 260 -9.01 0.05 -9.32
N ALA A 261 -9.18 0.58 -10.53
CA ALA A 261 -9.91 1.82 -10.76
C ALA A 261 -10.77 1.76 -12.02
N THR A 262 -11.84 2.55 -12.04
CA THR A 262 -12.68 2.77 -13.22
C THR A 262 -13.06 4.23 -13.32
N GLY A 263 -13.08 4.76 -14.53
CA GLY A 263 -13.55 6.11 -14.81
C GLY A 263 -15.00 6.31 -14.35
N ARG A 264 -15.32 7.52 -13.92
CA ARG A 264 -16.67 7.86 -13.40
C ARG A 264 -17.78 7.50 -14.38
N SER A 265 -17.53 7.63 -15.69
CA SER A 265 -18.50 7.36 -16.77
C SER A 265 -18.95 5.90 -16.89
N VAL A 266 -18.16 4.95 -16.35
CA VAL A 266 -18.43 3.50 -16.46
C VAL A 266 -18.65 2.83 -15.12
N ARG A 267 -18.79 3.60 -14.05
CA ARG A 267 -19.10 3.05 -12.71
C ARG A 267 -20.48 2.39 -12.71
N GLY A 268 -20.60 1.33 -11.92
CA GLY A 268 -21.83 0.53 -11.88
C GLY A 268 -22.04 -0.40 -13.09
N CYS A 269 -21.25 -0.27 -14.18
CA CYS A 269 -21.36 -1.12 -15.37
C CYS A 269 -20.65 -2.47 -15.25
N GLY A 270 -19.93 -2.72 -14.15
CA GLY A 270 -19.25 -4.01 -13.88
C GLY A 270 -17.83 -4.11 -14.42
N VAL A 271 -17.26 -3.02 -14.95
CA VAL A 271 -15.88 -2.97 -15.49
C VAL A 271 -14.84 -3.35 -14.41
N ALA A 272 -14.91 -2.78 -13.20
CA ALA A 272 -14.00 -3.12 -12.11
C ALA A 272 -14.03 -4.62 -11.76
N ARG A 273 -15.24 -5.22 -11.66
CA ARG A 273 -15.42 -6.65 -11.42
C ARG A 273 -14.77 -7.48 -12.53
N ALA A 274 -15.02 -7.11 -13.78
CA ALA A 274 -14.47 -7.82 -14.93
C ALA A 274 -12.94 -7.83 -14.92
N LEU A 275 -12.32 -6.66 -14.68
CA LEU A 275 -10.87 -6.52 -14.57
C LEU A 275 -10.29 -7.34 -13.41
N LYS A 276 -10.90 -7.27 -12.21
CA LYS A 276 -10.48 -8.10 -11.07
C LYS A 276 -10.59 -9.60 -11.36
N CYS A 277 -11.62 -10.02 -12.10
CA CYS A 277 -11.76 -11.42 -12.52
C CYS A 277 -10.63 -11.83 -13.48
N GLU A 278 -10.17 -10.96 -14.38
CA GLU A 278 -9.04 -11.25 -15.27
C GLU A 278 -7.72 -11.37 -14.51
N THR A 279 -7.43 -10.42 -13.58
CA THR A 279 -6.20 -10.48 -12.78
C THR A 279 -6.15 -11.77 -11.95
N VAL A 280 -7.28 -12.16 -11.36
CA VAL A 280 -7.40 -13.37 -10.54
C VAL A 280 -7.30 -14.64 -11.39
N ALA A 281 -7.95 -14.68 -12.56
CA ALA A 281 -7.87 -15.82 -13.48
C ALA A 281 -6.44 -16.04 -13.98
N GLN A 282 -5.71 -14.95 -14.25
CA GLN A 282 -4.30 -15.03 -14.60
C GLN A 282 -3.43 -15.51 -13.43
N ALA A 283 -3.67 -15.02 -12.21
CA ALA A 283 -2.98 -15.50 -11.02
C ALA A 283 -3.18 -17.01 -10.80
N ILE A 284 -4.41 -17.52 -11.01
CA ILE A 284 -4.72 -18.95 -11.01
C ILE A 284 -3.89 -19.70 -12.07
N ALA A 285 -3.79 -19.16 -13.28
CA ALA A 285 -3.02 -19.79 -14.38
C ALA A 285 -1.51 -19.81 -14.08
N LEU A 286 -1.02 -18.85 -13.31
CA LEU A 286 0.36 -18.75 -12.85
C LEU A 286 0.66 -19.60 -11.60
N GLY A 287 -0.34 -20.34 -11.06
CA GLY A 287 -0.17 -21.19 -9.89
C GLY A 287 -0.13 -20.45 -8.56
N VAL A 288 -0.68 -19.23 -8.50
CA VAL A 288 -0.82 -18.49 -7.24
C VAL A 288 -1.94 -19.09 -6.41
N ASP A 289 -1.66 -19.38 -5.14
CA ASP A 289 -2.65 -20.01 -4.24
C ASP A 289 -3.61 -19.00 -3.62
N ARG A 290 -3.15 -17.76 -3.39
CA ARG A 290 -3.93 -16.71 -2.70
C ARG A 290 -3.56 -15.32 -3.17
N VAL A 291 -4.55 -14.43 -3.14
CA VAL A 291 -4.40 -12.99 -3.42
C VAL A 291 -4.95 -12.20 -2.25
N ARG A 292 -4.27 -11.14 -1.84
CA ARG A 292 -4.75 -10.18 -0.86
C ARG A 292 -5.17 -8.87 -1.49
N THR A 293 -6.00 -8.13 -0.77
CA THR A 293 -6.36 -6.74 -1.11
C THR A 293 -6.67 -5.96 0.15
N GLY A 294 -6.56 -4.65 0.08
CA GLY A 294 -6.93 -3.73 1.16
C GLY A 294 -7.74 -2.57 0.60
N ASN A 295 -8.74 -2.12 1.36
CA ASN A 295 -9.59 -1.01 0.97
C ASN A 295 -10.01 -0.23 2.22
N ASP A 296 -10.26 1.07 2.08
CA ASP A 296 -10.89 1.84 3.14
C ASP A 296 -12.23 1.20 3.53
N ALA A 297 -12.53 1.20 4.83
CA ALA A 297 -13.75 0.59 5.35
C ALA A 297 -15.05 1.26 4.88
N ALA A 298 -14.97 2.49 4.37
CA ALA A 298 -16.08 3.24 3.82
C ALA A 298 -16.22 3.12 2.29
N ASN A 299 -15.39 2.32 1.62
CA ASN A 299 -15.46 2.15 0.16
C ASN A 299 -16.38 0.97 -0.21
N ASP A 300 -17.68 1.11 0.03
CA ASP A 300 -18.68 0.06 -0.16
C ASP A 300 -18.66 -0.61 -1.56
N PRO A 301 -18.47 0.11 -2.69
CA PRO A 301 -18.51 -0.53 -4.01
C PRO A 301 -17.43 -1.62 -4.18
N ILE A 302 -16.19 -1.37 -3.74
CA ILE A 302 -15.12 -2.35 -3.87
C ILE A 302 -15.24 -3.47 -2.84
N LEU A 303 -15.74 -3.16 -1.64
CA LEU A 303 -16.01 -4.16 -0.61
C LEU A 303 -17.03 -5.18 -1.10
N HIS A 304 -18.13 -4.74 -1.75
CA HIS A 304 -19.13 -5.61 -2.36
C HIS A 304 -18.54 -6.53 -3.44
N ILE A 305 -17.65 -6.01 -4.29
CA ILE A 305 -16.95 -6.83 -5.30
C ILE A 305 -16.12 -7.91 -4.60
N ASN A 306 -15.36 -7.56 -3.57
CA ASN A 306 -14.53 -8.51 -2.83
C ASN A 306 -15.38 -9.63 -2.20
N GLU A 307 -16.47 -9.28 -1.52
CA GLU A 307 -17.40 -10.26 -0.92
C GLU A 307 -17.99 -11.19 -1.97
N THR A 308 -18.44 -10.65 -3.11
CA THR A 308 -19.03 -11.43 -4.21
C THR A 308 -18.01 -12.41 -4.80
N MET A 309 -16.75 -12.02 -4.93
CA MET A 309 -15.67 -12.90 -5.41
C MET A 309 -15.31 -14.00 -4.41
N GLY A 310 -15.64 -13.84 -3.13
CA GLY A 310 -15.38 -14.82 -2.06
C GLY A 310 -14.15 -14.51 -1.22
N TYR A 311 -13.68 -13.27 -1.24
CA TYR A 311 -12.65 -12.83 -0.30
C TYR A 311 -13.12 -12.96 1.14
N GLN A 312 -12.23 -13.41 2.02
CA GLN A 312 -12.45 -13.47 3.46
C GLN A 312 -11.68 -12.36 4.16
N GLN A 313 -12.33 -11.72 5.12
CA GLN A 313 -11.69 -10.64 5.87
C GLN A 313 -10.58 -11.19 6.78
N ILE A 314 -9.44 -10.54 6.77
CA ILE A 314 -8.30 -10.77 7.66
C ILE A 314 -8.01 -9.48 8.45
N PRO A 315 -7.20 -9.51 9.53
CA PRO A 315 -6.89 -8.31 10.30
C PRO A 315 -6.42 -7.16 9.42
N GLY A 316 -7.11 -6.03 9.51
CA GLY A 316 -6.90 -4.83 8.70
C GLY A 316 -5.84 -3.89 9.27
N GLY A 317 -5.99 -2.61 9.01
CA GLY A 317 -5.13 -1.56 9.50
C GLY A 317 -5.89 -0.38 10.05
N ILE A 318 -5.23 0.37 10.92
CA ILE A 318 -5.79 1.54 11.58
C ILE A 318 -4.82 2.70 11.37
N ASN A 319 -5.34 3.80 10.85
CA ASN A 319 -4.64 5.07 10.82
C ASN A 319 -4.91 5.85 12.11
N TYR A 320 -3.85 6.42 12.65
CA TYR A 320 -3.87 7.18 13.88
C TYR A 320 -3.36 8.59 13.62
N LEU A 321 -4.02 9.59 14.18
CA LEU A 321 -3.60 10.99 14.10
C LEU A 321 -3.36 11.57 15.49
N ARG A 322 -2.41 12.52 15.56
CA ARG A 322 -2.15 13.35 16.74
C ARG A 322 -1.76 14.76 16.31
N PRO A 323 -2.51 15.81 16.68
CA PRO A 323 -2.04 17.18 16.56
C PRO A 323 -0.75 17.40 17.37
N VAL A 324 0.14 18.27 16.87
CA VAL A 324 1.40 18.66 17.56
C VAL A 324 1.12 19.64 18.68
#